data_2dcd35ef44d2180a5a6cb7f7596001d7
#
_entry.id   2dcd35ef44d2180a5a6cb7f7596001d7
#
_cell.length_a   1.000
_cell.length_b   1.000
_cell.length_c   1.000
_cell.angle_alpha   90.00
_cell.angle_beta   90.00
_cell.angle_gamma   90.00
#
_symmetry.space_group_name_H-M   'P 1'
#
loop_
_entity.id
_entity.type
_entity.pdbx_description
1 polymer ?
#
loop_
_entity_poly.entity_id
_entity_poly.type
_entity_poly.pdbx_seq_one_letter_code
_entity_poly.pdbx_strand_id
1 'polypeptide(L)'
;AILFLVVLFALPAQVEAKSKVVAVEGMSYNVNASLEDNLKSLLGKKVIVTCVSGKTLTGFVKKVGNHLIHLEKLDGKEYFDALVRIESIGAVEAQFWKIQR
;
A
#
# COMPACT_ATOMS: atom_id res chain seq x y z
N ALA A 1 -12.52 61.72 18.98
CA ALA A 1 -12.97 60.74 17.98
C ALA A 1 -12.12 59.50 18.08
N ILE A 2 -12.75 58.45 18.45
CA ILE A 2 -12.07 57.18 18.64
C ILE A 2 -12.01 56.48 17.34
N LEU A 3 -10.82 56.35 16.87
CA LEU A 3 -10.64 55.56 15.70
C LEU A 3 -10.71 54.07 16.06
N PHE A 4 -11.77 53.52 15.74
CA PHE A 4 -11.89 52.07 15.86
C PHE A 4 -11.25 51.44 14.67
N LEU A 5 -10.03 51.07 14.85
CA LEU A 5 -9.44 50.22 13.88
C LEU A 5 -9.91 48.81 14.14
N VAL A 6 -11.00 48.42 13.54
CA VAL A 6 -11.33 47.05 13.48
C VAL A 6 -10.39 46.47 12.47
N VAL A 7 -9.34 45.94 12.93
CA VAL A 7 -8.54 45.10 12.08
C VAL A 7 -9.35 43.81 11.92
N LEU A 8 -10.11 43.83 10.90
CA LEU A 8 -10.72 42.62 10.48
C LEU A 8 -9.60 41.76 9.94
N PHE A 9 -9.14 40.90 10.76
CA PHE A 9 -8.34 39.81 10.27
C PHE A 9 -9.29 38.90 9.50
N ALA A 10 -9.50 39.23 8.28
CA ALA A 10 -9.80 38.18 7.36
C ALA A 10 -8.60 37.27 7.44
N LEU A 11 -8.66 36.34 8.35
CA LEU A 11 -7.81 35.19 8.25
C LEU A 11 -7.92 34.72 6.82
N PRO A 12 -6.81 34.69 6.09
CA PRO A 12 -6.87 34.05 4.80
C PRO A 12 -7.52 32.72 5.06
N ALA A 13 -8.65 32.50 4.43
CA ALA A 13 -9.22 31.18 4.41
C ALA A 13 -8.05 30.28 4.11
N GLN A 14 -7.56 29.63 5.12
CA GLN A 14 -6.55 28.66 4.86
C GLN A 14 -7.15 27.66 3.93
N VAL A 15 -6.83 27.86 2.68
CA VAL A 15 -7.02 26.80 1.75
C VAL A 15 -6.06 25.74 2.20
N GLU A 16 -6.49 25.02 3.20
CA GLU A 16 -5.86 23.75 3.44
C GLU A 16 -5.95 23.00 2.14
N ALA A 17 -4.79 22.72 1.60
CA ALA A 17 -4.72 21.79 0.51
C ALA A 17 -5.48 20.56 0.98
N LYS A 18 -6.72 20.43 0.52
CA LYS A 18 -7.54 19.28 0.88
C LYS A 18 -6.82 18.07 0.35
N SER A 19 -6.30 17.28 1.26
CA SER A 19 -5.77 15.98 0.90
C SER A 19 -6.93 15.15 0.38
N LYS A 20 -6.78 14.68 -0.84
CA LYS A 20 -7.72 13.74 -1.44
C LYS A 20 -7.15 12.35 -1.36
N VAL A 21 -7.99 11.40 -1.05
CA VAL A 21 -7.64 9.99 -1.19
C VAL A 21 -7.87 9.62 -2.66
N VAL A 22 -6.83 9.20 -3.31
CA VAL A 22 -6.87 8.82 -4.72
C VAL A 22 -6.36 7.40 -4.91
N ALA A 23 -6.78 6.77 -5.99
CA ALA A 23 -6.32 5.42 -6.31
C ALA A 23 -4.85 5.45 -6.74
N VAL A 24 -4.11 4.44 -6.31
CA VAL A 24 -2.76 4.21 -6.82
C VAL A 24 -2.89 3.59 -8.20
N GLU A 25 -2.21 4.18 -9.19
CA GLU A 25 -2.27 3.70 -10.56
C GLU A 25 -1.77 2.27 -10.70
N GLY A 26 -2.42 1.51 -11.56
CA GLY A 26 -2.01 0.16 -11.89
C GLY A 26 -2.35 -0.89 -10.84
N MET A 27 -3.10 -0.52 -9.82
CA MET A 27 -3.47 -1.44 -8.75
C MET A 27 -4.89 -1.96 -8.95
N SER A 28 -5.01 -3.26 -9.12
CA SER A 28 -6.32 -3.91 -9.19
C SER A 28 -6.18 -5.37 -8.76
N TYR A 29 -7.25 -5.90 -8.18
CA TYR A 29 -7.38 -7.33 -7.96
C TYR A 29 -8.43 -7.90 -8.90
N ASN A 30 -8.16 -9.10 -9.41
CA ASN A 30 -9.16 -9.86 -10.16
C ASN A 30 -9.62 -11.02 -9.29
N VAL A 31 -10.82 -10.88 -8.71
CA VAL A 31 -11.34 -11.90 -7.78
C VAL A 31 -11.72 -13.20 -8.48
N ASN A 32 -11.79 -13.20 -9.80
CA ASN A 32 -12.06 -14.40 -10.59
C ASN A 32 -10.79 -15.11 -11.07
N ALA A 33 -9.63 -14.49 -10.82
CA ALA A 33 -8.35 -15.09 -11.17
C ALA A 33 -7.75 -15.80 -9.96
N SER A 34 -6.71 -16.58 -10.20
CA SER A 34 -5.99 -17.24 -9.13
C SER A 34 -5.20 -16.24 -8.28
N LEU A 35 -4.81 -16.68 -7.09
CA LEU A 35 -3.90 -15.88 -6.25
C LEU A 35 -2.56 -15.68 -6.97
N GLU A 36 -2.07 -16.70 -7.65
CA GLU A 36 -0.85 -16.59 -8.44
C GLU A 36 -0.94 -15.46 -9.47
N ASP A 37 -2.03 -15.39 -10.22
CA ASP A 37 -2.20 -14.35 -11.23
C ASP A 37 -2.32 -12.97 -10.61
N ASN A 38 -3.00 -12.85 -9.49
CA ASN A 38 -3.08 -11.59 -8.76
C ASN A 38 -1.71 -11.15 -8.25
N LEU A 39 -0.92 -12.08 -7.74
CA LEU A 39 0.44 -11.77 -7.29
C LEU A 39 1.33 -11.32 -8.43
N LYS A 40 1.17 -11.90 -9.62
CA LYS A 40 1.89 -11.46 -10.81
C LYS A 40 1.58 -10.01 -11.17
N SER A 41 0.35 -9.58 -10.94
CA SER A 41 -0.03 -8.19 -11.19
C SER A 41 0.60 -7.22 -10.16
N LEU A 42 1.12 -7.75 -9.07
CA LEU A 42 1.74 -6.96 -7.99
C LEU A 42 3.28 -6.98 -8.04
N LEU A 43 3.87 -7.46 -9.14
CA LEU A 43 5.33 -7.48 -9.29
C LEU A 43 5.92 -6.09 -9.05
N GLY A 44 6.96 -6.01 -8.23
CA GLY A 44 7.61 -4.76 -7.86
C GLY A 44 6.88 -3.96 -6.78
N LYS A 45 5.73 -4.41 -6.35
CA LYS A 45 4.93 -3.71 -5.34
C LYS A 45 5.18 -4.29 -3.96
N LYS A 46 5.07 -3.43 -2.96
CA LYS A 46 5.15 -3.84 -1.56
C LYS A 46 3.82 -4.46 -1.15
N VAL A 47 3.89 -5.63 -0.55
CA VAL A 47 2.71 -6.37 -0.11
C VAL A 47 2.88 -6.86 1.32
N ILE A 48 1.76 -7.08 1.97
CA ILE A 48 1.69 -7.77 3.25
C ILE A 48 1.05 -9.12 2.98
N VAL A 49 1.78 -10.18 3.27
CA VAL A 49 1.32 -11.55 3.06
C VAL A 49 1.06 -12.17 4.43
N THR A 50 -0.16 -12.63 4.64
CA THR A 50 -0.52 -13.36 5.86
C THR A 50 -0.72 -14.82 5.50
N CYS A 51 0.08 -15.67 6.11
CA CYS A 51 -0.02 -17.11 5.93
C CYS A 51 -1.17 -17.68 6.74
N VAL A 52 -1.67 -18.84 6.33
CA VAL A 52 -2.75 -19.53 7.07
C VAL A 52 -2.34 -19.89 8.50
N SER A 53 -1.04 -19.98 8.77
CA SER A 53 -0.51 -20.17 10.11
C SER A 53 -0.60 -18.93 10.99
N GLY A 54 -0.95 -17.79 10.42
CA GLY A 54 -0.98 -16.51 11.12
C GLY A 54 0.29 -15.69 10.95
N LYS A 55 1.33 -16.24 10.37
CA LYS A 55 2.58 -15.50 10.15
C LYS A 55 2.37 -14.43 9.07
N THR A 56 2.86 -13.24 9.35
CA THR A 56 2.77 -12.10 8.44
C THR A 56 4.16 -11.71 7.96
N LEU A 57 4.28 -11.49 6.65
CA LEU A 57 5.51 -11.04 6.01
C LEU A 57 5.20 -9.83 5.14
N THR A 58 6.02 -8.81 5.24
CA THR A 58 5.90 -7.61 4.42
C THR A 58 7.16 -7.45 3.59
N GLY A 59 6.99 -7.29 2.29
CA GLY A 59 8.12 -7.13 1.38
C GLY A 59 7.64 -6.83 -0.03
N PHE A 60 8.57 -6.73 -0.96
CA PHE A 60 8.28 -6.45 -2.35
C PHE A 60 8.20 -7.75 -3.14
N VAL A 61 7.23 -7.84 -4.02
CA VAL A 61 7.08 -9.02 -4.89
C VAL A 61 8.14 -8.95 -5.98
N LYS A 62 9.12 -9.82 -5.90
CA LYS A 62 10.19 -9.89 -6.88
C LYS A 62 9.90 -10.86 -8.00
N LYS A 63 9.44 -12.04 -7.65
CA LYS A 63 9.10 -13.10 -8.61
C LYS A 63 7.90 -13.89 -8.13
N VAL A 64 7.10 -14.34 -9.05
CA VAL A 64 5.95 -15.20 -8.79
C VAL A 64 6.06 -16.42 -9.67
N GLY A 65 6.15 -17.59 -9.06
CA GLY A 65 6.14 -18.87 -9.75
C GLY A 65 4.80 -19.56 -9.59
N ASN A 66 4.75 -20.84 -9.94
CA ASN A 66 3.53 -21.62 -9.84
C ASN A 66 3.16 -21.95 -8.39
N HIS A 67 4.16 -22.10 -7.54
CA HIS A 67 3.97 -22.54 -6.16
C HIS A 67 4.62 -21.63 -5.13
N LEU A 68 5.56 -20.80 -5.57
CA LEU A 68 6.37 -19.98 -4.67
C LEU A 68 6.38 -18.53 -5.13
N ILE A 69 6.45 -17.64 -4.16
CA ILE A 69 6.75 -16.24 -4.44
C ILE A 69 8.04 -15.85 -3.72
N HIS A 70 8.79 -15.00 -4.36
CA HIS A 70 9.97 -14.37 -3.78
C HIS A 70 9.61 -12.96 -3.32
N LEU A 71 9.60 -12.76 -2.02
CA LEU A 71 9.47 -11.43 -1.43
C LEU A 71 10.85 -10.92 -1.08
N GLU A 72 11.18 -9.74 -1.54
CA GLU A 72 12.47 -9.13 -1.23
C GLU A 72 12.33 -7.99 -0.25
N LYS A 73 13.43 -7.70 0.43
CA LYS A 73 13.54 -6.55 1.34
C LYS A 73 12.46 -6.57 2.41
N LEU A 74 12.46 -7.62 3.21
CA LEU A 74 11.45 -7.78 4.25
C LEU A 74 11.51 -6.64 5.27
N ASP A 75 10.35 -6.09 5.59
CA ASP A 75 10.24 -5.10 6.66
C ASP A 75 10.62 -5.75 8.00
N GLY A 76 11.43 -5.02 8.77
CA GLY A 76 11.85 -5.48 10.08
C GLY A 76 12.95 -6.53 10.07
N LYS A 77 13.38 -6.96 8.89
CA LYS A 77 14.48 -7.91 8.73
C LYS A 77 15.39 -7.44 7.62
N GLU A 78 16.26 -6.49 7.95
CA GLU A 78 17.19 -5.93 6.98
C GLU A 78 18.00 -7.02 6.30
N TYR A 79 18.12 -6.92 4.99
CA TYR A 79 18.86 -7.84 4.12
C TYR A 79 18.25 -9.23 3.98
N PHE A 80 17.02 -9.43 4.44
CA PHE A 80 16.34 -10.71 4.27
C PHE A 80 15.31 -10.67 3.17
N ASP A 81 15.32 -11.70 2.36
CA ASP A 81 14.24 -12.02 1.43
C ASP A 81 13.54 -13.27 1.94
N ALA A 82 12.32 -13.48 1.51
CA ALA A 82 11.55 -14.67 1.85
C ALA A 82 11.10 -15.41 0.62
N LEU A 83 11.10 -16.72 0.72
CA LEU A 83 10.46 -17.60 -0.25
C LEU A 83 9.20 -18.14 0.43
N VAL A 84 8.06 -17.82 -0.15
CA VAL A 84 6.77 -18.15 0.47
C VAL A 84 6.00 -19.09 -0.46
N ARG A 85 5.45 -20.14 0.13
CA ARG A 85 4.57 -21.06 -0.62
C ARG A 85 3.22 -20.38 -0.82
N ILE A 86 2.80 -20.27 -2.08
CA ILE A 86 1.53 -19.61 -2.42
C ILE A 86 0.35 -20.30 -1.74
N GLU A 87 0.37 -21.62 -1.65
CA GLU A 87 -0.69 -22.40 -1.01
C GLU A 87 -0.83 -22.11 0.49
N SER A 88 0.21 -21.58 1.12
CA SER A 88 0.19 -21.20 2.54
C SER A 88 -0.31 -19.79 2.78
N ILE A 89 -0.60 -19.04 1.72
CA ILE A 89 -1.05 -17.67 1.83
C ILE A 89 -2.55 -17.64 2.05
N GLY A 90 -2.99 -17.01 3.13
CA GLY A 90 -4.40 -16.80 3.42
C GLY A 90 -4.91 -15.45 2.94
N ALA A 91 -4.06 -14.45 2.91
CA ALA A 91 -4.44 -13.10 2.48
C ALA A 91 -3.23 -12.33 1.97
N VAL A 92 -3.48 -11.44 1.02
CA VAL A 92 -2.48 -10.51 0.51
C VAL A 92 -3.08 -9.12 0.57
N GLU A 93 -2.31 -8.18 1.11
CA GLU A 93 -2.70 -6.78 1.18
C GLU A 93 -1.68 -5.94 0.44
N ALA A 94 -2.15 -4.95 -0.27
CA ALA A 94 -1.32 -3.99 -0.96
C ALA A 94 -1.95 -2.61 -0.86
N GLN A 95 -1.16 -1.58 -1.05
CA GLN A 95 -1.67 -0.22 -0.98
C GLN A 95 -2.37 0.14 -2.28
N PHE A 96 -3.67 0.37 -2.21
CA PHE A 96 -4.51 0.75 -3.35
C PHE A 96 -4.84 2.23 -3.36
N TRP A 97 -4.68 2.90 -2.24
CA TRP A 97 -5.07 4.30 -2.07
C TRP A 97 -3.93 5.09 -1.50
N LYS A 98 -3.86 6.32 -1.88
CA LYS A 98 -2.86 7.25 -1.35
C LYS A 98 -3.48 8.62 -1.16
N ILE A 99 -2.83 9.43 -0.34
CA ILE A 99 -3.22 10.81 -0.18
C ILE A 99 -2.47 11.63 -1.22
N GLN A 100 -3.21 12.35 -2.02
CA GLN A 100 -2.67 13.30 -2.97
C GLN A 100 -2.78 14.70 -2.36
N ARG A 101 -1.66 15.35 -2.27
CA ARG A 101 -1.56 16.71 -1.77
C ARG A 101 -1.29 17.70 -2.88
#